data_d1323969e2d4d7a6e0e7331f5d7fe268
#
_entry.id   d1323969e2d4d7a6e0e7331f5d7fe268
#
_cell.length_a   1.000
_cell.length_b   1.000
_cell.length_c   1.000
_cell.angle_alpha   90.00
_cell.angle_beta   90.00
_cell.angle_gamma   90.00
#
_symmetry.space_group_name_H-M   'P 1'
#
loop_
_entity.id
_entity.type
_entity.pdbx_description
1 polymer ?
#
loop_
_entity_poly.entity_id
_entity_poly.type
_entity_poly.pdbx_seq_one_letter_code
_entity_poly.pdbx_strand_id
1 'polypeptide(L)'
;MLNTFNCIVMNSNFTGSVVIITGAASGMGREMALQLAGHHDCRILALDIREKDLQETNSLAGVHSDKIEIHVLDVAQADMINAFAASVLPTLNSKKLILINNAGVALASGRFVDTPAEAFEWLLNVNLHGVIRMTRAFLPYMLQTNQGHIINLSSVFGLAGVESNTAYCTSKFGNRGFTESLRMELIDTNIRTTCVHPGGIKTNITNFSVAAGTRISKEAHQESKDRFAKAARTTAGSAAKQILHCVETGKQRLVIGSDGKFLDGITRLFPVSYTKVVVGLMHKSFGNPYAKK
;
A
#
# COMPACT_ATOMS: atom_id res chain seq x y z
N MET A 1 -41.96 -25.08 13.79
CA MET A 1 -41.43 -24.59 12.52
C MET A 1 -40.06 -23.92 12.83
N LEU A 2 -39.00 -24.66 12.66
CA LEU A 2 -37.62 -24.20 12.91
C LEU A 2 -37.14 -23.49 11.65
N ASN A 3 -36.92 -22.18 11.75
CA ASN A 3 -36.28 -21.40 10.70
C ASN A 3 -34.80 -21.81 10.58
N THR A 4 -34.50 -22.60 9.59
CA THR A 4 -33.14 -22.83 9.12
C THR A 4 -32.67 -21.55 8.45
N PHE A 5 -31.86 -20.76 9.14
CA PHE A 5 -31.01 -19.75 8.54
C PHE A 5 -30.02 -20.46 7.63
N ASN A 6 -30.31 -20.50 6.34
CA ASN A 6 -29.32 -20.79 5.32
C ASN A 6 -28.23 -19.72 5.41
N CYS A 7 -27.14 -20.06 6.07
CA CYS A 7 -25.89 -19.32 5.95
C CYS A 7 -25.41 -19.53 4.50
N ILE A 8 -25.76 -18.61 3.61
CA ILE A 8 -25.16 -18.52 2.29
C ILE A 8 -23.68 -18.21 2.56
N VAL A 9 -22.85 -19.25 2.51
CA VAL A 9 -21.39 -19.09 2.45
C VAL A 9 -21.15 -18.35 1.13
N MET A 10 -21.05 -17.02 1.19
CA MET A 10 -20.53 -16.25 0.07
C MET A 10 -19.13 -16.80 -0.18
N ASN A 11 -18.94 -17.44 -1.33
CA ASN A 11 -17.63 -17.88 -1.79
C ASN A 11 -16.76 -16.63 -1.87
N SER A 12 -15.96 -16.38 -0.83
CA SER A 12 -15.14 -15.18 -0.77
C SER A 12 -14.13 -15.23 -1.91
N ASN A 13 -13.81 -14.09 -2.49
CA ASN A 13 -12.81 -14.00 -3.57
C ASN A 13 -11.42 -14.52 -3.12
N PHE A 14 -11.24 -14.81 -1.84
CA PHE A 14 -10.02 -15.34 -1.24
C PHE A 14 -10.00 -16.88 -1.12
N THR A 15 -11.15 -17.54 -1.08
CA THR A 15 -11.20 -18.99 -0.88
C THR A 15 -10.42 -19.74 -1.96
N GLY A 16 -9.48 -20.58 -1.53
CA GLY A 16 -8.59 -21.37 -2.40
C GLY A 16 -7.55 -20.53 -3.17
N SER A 17 -7.44 -19.23 -2.90
CA SER A 17 -6.48 -18.36 -3.57
C SER A 17 -5.10 -18.37 -2.90
N VAL A 18 -4.11 -17.84 -3.63
CA VAL A 18 -2.80 -17.46 -3.08
C VAL A 18 -2.73 -15.95 -3.02
N VAL A 19 -2.39 -15.39 -1.85
CA VAL A 19 -2.30 -13.95 -1.63
C VAL A 19 -0.85 -13.56 -1.33
N ILE A 20 -0.26 -12.74 -2.18
CA ILE A 20 1.07 -12.17 -1.98
C ILE A 20 0.90 -10.77 -1.39
N ILE A 21 1.55 -10.49 -0.26
CA ILE A 21 1.50 -9.17 0.40
C ILE A 21 2.92 -8.66 0.60
N THR A 22 3.28 -7.56 -0.06
CA THR A 22 4.56 -6.88 0.21
C THR A 22 4.43 -5.89 1.36
N GLY A 23 5.50 -5.73 2.17
CA GLY A 23 5.45 -4.88 3.36
C GLY A 23 4.60 -5.49 4.49
N ALA A 24 4.61 -6.82 4.62
CA ALA A 24 3.78 -7.56 5.57
C ALA A 24 4.32 -7.60 7.01
N ALA A 25 5.50 -7.07 7.25
CA ALA A 25 6.12 -7.05 8.58
C ALA A 25 5.49 -6.04 9.55
N SER A 26 4.69 -5.08 9.07
CA SER A 26 4.05 -4.08 9.95
C SER A 26 2.85 -3.39 9.31
N GLY A 27 2.16 -2.56 10.10
CA GLY A 27 1.11 -1.66 9.63
C GLY A 27 0.00 -2.37 8.87
N MET A 28 -0.44 -1.80 7.75
CA MET A 28 -1.55 -2.36 6.95
C MET A 28 -1.23 -3.74 6.38
N GLY A 29 0.03 -4.00 5.97
CA GLY A 29 0.44 -5.29 5.42
C GLY A 29 0.32 -6.41 6.45
N ARG A 30 0.82 -6.20 7.67
CA ARG A 30 0.65 -7.12 8.81
C ARG A 30 -0.82 -7.39 9.09
N GLU A 31 -1.61 -6.33 9.22
CA GLU A 31 -3.03 -6.44 9.52
C GLU A 31 -3.82 -7.19 8.44
N MET A 32 -3.48 -6.99 7.15
CA MET A 32 -4.09 -7.76 6.06
C MET A 32 -3.72 -9.25 6.16
N ALA A 33 -2.46 -9.58 6.44
CA ALA A 33 -2.04 -10.97 6.59
C ALA A 33 -2.77 -11.66 7.75
N LEU A 34 -2.86 -11.01 8.92
CA LEU A 34 -3.54 -11.54 10.10
C LEU A 34 -5.05 -11.74 9.88
N GLN A 35 -5.72 -10.75 9.28
CA GLN A 35 -7.16 -10.84 8.99
C GLN A 35 -7.46 -11.93 7.96
N LEU A 36 -6.62 -12.08 6.94
CA LEU A 36 -6.75 -13.17 5.96
C LEU A 36 -6.56 -14.53 6.62
N ALA A 37 -5.53 -14.71 7.43
CA ALA A 37 -5.27 -15.97 8.12
C ALA A 37 -6.43 -16.37 9.04
N GLY A 38 -7.00 -15.39 9.78
CA GLY A 38 -8.09 -15.64 10.73
C GLY A 38 -9.47 -15.89 10.09
N HIS A 39 -9.72 -15.35 8.90
CA HIS A 39 -11.08 -15.30 8.35
C HIS A 39 -11.25 -15.97 6.98
N HIS A 40 -10.17 -16.35 6.29
CA HIS A 40 -10.24 -16.89 4.93
C HIS A 40 -9.42 -18.17 4.77
N ASP A 41 -9.90 -19.03 3.88
CA ASP A 41 -9.16 -20.20 3.44
C ASP A 41 -8.31 -19.85 2.22
N CYS A 42 -7.10 -19.33 2.48
CA CYS A 42 -6.13 -18.94 1.46
C CYS A 42 -4.70 -19.16 1.97
N ARG A 43 -3.78 -19.35 1.03
CA ARG A 43 -2.33 -19.37 1.28
C ARG A 43 -1.81 -17.93 1.22
N ILE A 44 -1.06 -17.48 2.23
CA ILE A 44 -0.56 -16.12 2.34
C ILE A 44 0.96 -16.13 2.25
N LEU A 45 1.50 -15.42 1.26
CA LEU A 45 2.93 -15.18 1.12
C LEU A 45 3.23 -13.76 1.62
N ALA A 46 3.78 -13.67 2.81
CA ALA A 46 4.07 -12.42 3.50
C ALA A 46 5.52 -12.00 3.23
N LEU A 47 5.71 -10.87 2.54
CA LEU A 47 7.01 -10.38 2.08
C LEU A 47 7.40 -9.08 2.78
N ASP A 48 8.63 -8.98 3.25
CA ASP A 48 9.25 -7.75 3.78
C ASP A 48 10.77 -7.93 3.81
N ILE A 49 11.51 -6.82 3.97
CA ILE A 49 12.96 -6.86 4.19
C ILE A 49 13.33 -7.22 5.64
N ARG A 50 12.40 -7.12 6.58
CA ARG A 50 12.61 -7.28 8.02
C ARG A 50 12.14 -8.65 8.50
N GLU A 51 13.04 -9.62 8.46
CA GLU A 51 12.75 -11.02 8.82
C GLU A 51 12.15 -11.16 10.23
N LYS A 52 12.77 -10.51 11.24
CA LYS A 52 12.28 -10.56 12.62
C LYS A 52 10.82 -10.11 12.76
N ASP A 53 10.46 -9.04 12.06
CA ASP A 53 9.11 -8.48 12.13
C ASP A 53 8.10 -9.33 11.31
N LEU A 54 8.57 -10.06 10.27
CA LEU A 54 7.76 -11.08 9.58
C LEU A 54 7.51 -12.28 10.49
N GLN A 55 8.52 -12.75 11.23
CA GLN A 55 8.37 -13.82 12.21
C GLN A 55 7.37 -13.42 13.30
N GLU A 56 7.41 -12.17 13.78
CA GLU A 56 6.41 -11.63 14.69
C GLU A 56 5.01 -11.65 14.07
N THR A 57 4.86 -11.24 12.80
CA THR A 57 3.58 -11.28 12.10
C THR A 57 3.02 -12.71 12.03
N ASN A 58 3.86 -13.69 11.69
CA ASN A 58 3.46 -15.10 11.67
C ASN A 58 3.05 -15.59 13.07
N SER A 59 3.83 -15.27 14.11
CA SER A 59 3.53 -15.64 15.49
C SER A 59 2.21 -15.04 16.00
N LEU A 60 1.89 -13.81 15.61
CA LEU A 60 0.64 -13.13 15.97
C LEU A 60 -0.61 -13.79 15.33
N ALA A 61 -0.45 -14.55 14.25
CA ALA A 61 -1.54 -15.33 13.66
C ALA A 61 -1.98 -16.53 14.52
N GLY A 62 -1.18 -16.92 15.52
CA GLY A 62 -1.50 -17.98 16.47
C GLY A 62 -1.77 -19.31 15.79
N VAL A 63 -2.96 -19.87 16.01
CA VAL A 63 -3.39 -21.15 15.42
C VAL A 63 -3.52 -21.15 13.91
N HIS A 64 -3.44 -20.00 13.27
CA HIS A 64 -3.53 -19.81 11.82
C HIS A 64 -2.16 -19.48 11.18
N SER A 65 -1.07 -19.61 11.93
CA SER A 65 0.29 -19.31 11.47
C SER A 65 0.74 -20.20 10.30
N ASP A 66 0.20 -21.40 10.19
CA ASP A 66 0.42 -22.34 9.08
C ASP A 66 -0.05 -21.81 7.71
N LYS A 67 -0.95 -20.82 7.70
CA LYS A 67 -1.42 -20.17 6.47
C LYS A 67 -0.48 -19.07 5.96
N ILE A 68 0.47 -18.61 6.80
CA ILE A 68 1.38 -17.49 6.48
C ILE A 68 2.79 -18.04 6.25
N GLU A 69 3.23 -17.96 5.01
CA GLU A 69 4.61 -18.23 4.63
C GLU A 69 5.38 -16.91 4.55
N ILE A 70 6.48 -16.81 5.28
CA ILE A 70 7.30 -15.60 5.32
C ILE A 70 8.44 -15.67 4.30
N HIS A 71 8.69 -14.56 3.59
CA HIS A 71 9.77 -14.43 2.62
C HIS A 71 10.49 -13.10 2.80
N VAL A 72 11.79 -13.15 3.01
CA VAL A 72 12.62 -11.93 3.06
C VAL A 72 12.88 -11.47 1.64
N LEU A 73 12.32 -10.29 1.29
CA LEU A 73 12.42 -9.76 -0.06
C LEU A 73 12.42 -8.23 -0.05
N ASP A 74 13.44 -7.65 -0.72
CA ASP A 74 13.47 -6.22 -1.03
C ASP A 74 12.86 -5.97 -2.42
N VAL A 75 11.72 -5.28 -2.45
CA VAL A 75 11.02 -4.91 -3.70
C VAL A 75 11.85 -3.93 -4.57
N ALA A 76 12.89 -3.31 -4.03
CA ALA A 76 13.82 -2.50 -4.79
C ALA A 76 14.80 -3.35 -5.63
N GLN A 77 14.95 -4.64 -5.33
CA GLN A 77 15.90 -5.56 -5.98
C GLN A 77 15.20 -6.47 -6.99
N ALA A 78 15.42 -6.21 -8.28
CA ALA A 78 14.78 -6.96 -9.36
C ALA A 78 15.11 -8.47 -9.31
N ASP A 79 16.36 -8.82 -9.01
CA ASP A 79 16.83 -10.20 -8.97
C ASP A 79 16.16 -11.00 -7.84
N MET A 80 15.95 -10.38 -6.67
CA MET A 80 15.22 -11.01 -5.58
C MET A 80 13.76 -11.29 -5.97
N ILE A 81 13.10 -10.36 -6.65
CA ILE A 81 11.74 -10.54 -7.15
C ILE A 81 11.67 -11.68 -8.17
N ASN A 82 12.61 -11.71 -9.11
CA ASN A 82 12.65 -12.75 -10.15
C ASN A 82 12.92 -14.14 -9.55
N ALA A 83 13.84 -14.26 -8.60
CA ALA A 83 14.11 -15.51 -7.89
C ALA A 83 12.88 -15.97 -7.08
N PHE A 84 12.22 -15.06 -6.37
CA PHE A 84 10.98 -15.35 -5.65
C PHE A 84 9.88 -15.80 -6.59
N ALA A 85 9.65 -15.11 -7.69
CA ALA A 85 8.64 -15.50 -8.66
C ALA A 85 8.93 -16.89 -9.26
N ALA A 86 10.19 -17.17 -9.63
CA ALA A 86 10.60 -18.46 -10.14
C ALA A 86 10.35 -19.61 -9.15
N SER A 87 10.52 -19.38 -7.85
CA SER A 87 10.26 -20.38 -6.81
C SER A 87 8.77 -20.58 -6.52
N VAL A 88 7.94 -19.53 -6.62
CA VAL A 88 6.53 -19.57 -6.23
C VAL A 88 5.61 -19.97 -7.37
N LEU A 89 5.83 -19.49 -8.60
CA LEU A 89 4.94 -19.73 -9.74
C LEU A 89 4.63 -21.21 -9.98
N PRO A 90 5.60 -22.15 -9.91
CA PRO A 90 5.32 -23.57 -10.07
C PRO A 90 4.39 -24.16 -8.98
N THR A 91 4.32 -23.53 -7.82
CA THR A 91 3.52 -24.01 -6.67
C THR A 91 2.08 -23.51 -6.68
N LEU A 92 1.72 -22.63 -7.60
CA LEU A 92 0.38 -22.00 -7.62
C LEU A 92 -0.73 -22.92 -8.12
N ASN A 93 -0.40 -23.97 -8.91
CA ASN A 93 -1.34 -25.00 -9.36
C ASN A 93 -2.65 -24.44 -9.95
N SER A 94 -2.56 -23.46 -10.84
CA SER A 94 -3.68 -22.74 -11.46
C SER A 94 -4.63 -22.04 -10.46
N LYS A 95 -4.24 -21.88 -9.21
CA LYS A 95 -5.02 -21.12 -8.22
C LYS A 95 -5.06 -19.62 -8.57
N LYS A 96 -6.15 -18.97 -8.18
CA LYS A 96 -6.27 -17.52 -8.29
C LYS A 96 -5.17 -16.83 -7.48
N LEU A 97 -4.46 -15.91 -8.12
CA LEU A 97 -3.42 -15.11 -7.48
C LEU A 97 -3.93 -13.71 -7.17
N ILE A 98 -3.73 -13.28 -5.93
CA ILE A 98 -4.01 -11.91 -5.47
C ILE A 98 -2.69 -11.28 -5.05
N LEU A 99 -2.29 -10.21 -5.73
CA LEU A 99 -1.04 -9.48 -5.46
C LEU A 99 -1.36 -8.14 -4.80
N ILE A 100 -0.94 -7.96 -3.55
CA ILE A 100 -1.10 -6.73 -2.78
C ILE A 100 0.26 -6.03 -2.68
N ASN A 101 0.50 -5.07 -3.55
CA ASN A 101 1.67 -4.20 -3.54
C ASN A 101 1.49 -3.12 -2.47
N ASN A 102 1.83 -3.45 -1.22
CA ASN A 102 1.67 -2.58 -0.07
C ASN A 102 3.01 -2.01 0.45
N ALA A 103 4.14 -2.64 0.16
CA ALA A 103 5.44 -2.12 0.58
C ALA A 103 5.63 -0.66 0.17
N GLY A 104 6.17 0.13 1.07
CA GLY A 104 6.41 1.54 0.81
C GLY A 104 7.13 2.23 1.94
N VAL A 105 7.85 3.27 1.57
CA VAL A 105 8.67 4.11 2.45
C VAL A 105 8.30 5.58 2.27
N ALA A 106 8.68 6.39 3.25
CA ALA A 106 8.58 7.84 3.18
C ALA A 106 9.95 8.48 3.43
N LEU A 107 10.16 9.68 2.94
CA LEU A 107 11.27 10.55 3.36
C LEU A 107 10.78 11.50 4.45
N ALA A 108 11.71 12.03 5.23
CA ALA A 108 11.42 13.19 6.05
C ALA A 108 10.96 14.34 5.14
N SER A 109 9.90 15.06 5.54
CA SER A 109 9.34 16.16 4.75
C SER A 109 10.38 17.30 4.59
N GLY A 110 10.60 17.75 3.37
CA GLY A 110 11.56 18.81 3.04
C GLY A 110 11.33 19.36 1.64
N ARG A 111 11.89 20.54 1.34
CA ARG A 111 11.79 21.11 0.00
C ARG A 111 12.50 20.21 -1.02
N PHE A 112 12.03 20.25 -2.24
CA PHE A 112 12.65 19.48 -3.34
C PHE A 112 14.15 19.81 -3.49
N VAL A 113 14.51 21.09 -3.40
CA VAL A 113 15.91 21.54 -3.51
C VAL A 113 16.82 21.00 -2.40
N ASP A 114 16.26 20.66 -1.25
CA ASP A 114 17.00 20.13 -0.10
C ASP A 114 16.97 18.58 -0.04
N THR A 115 16.24 17.94 -0.96
CA THR A 115 16.14 16.47 -1.03
C THR A 115 17.29 15.91 -1.86
N PRO A 116 18.18 15.06 -1.30
CA PRO A 116 19.24 14.42 -2.07
C PRO A 116 18.67 13.57 -3.21
N ALA A 117 19.34 13.60 -4.37
CA ALA A 117 18.91 12.83 -5.54
C ALA A 117 18.80 11.33 -5.22
N GLU A 118 19.78 10.79 -4.50
CA GLU A 118 19.83 9.38 -4.11
C GLU A 118 18.65 8.97 -3.23
N ALA A 119 18.22 9.86 -2.33
CA ALA A 119 17.05 9.62 -1.48
C ALA A 119 15.75 9.64 -2.29
N PHE A 120 15.65 10.55 -3.26
CA PHE A 120 14.53 10.63 -4.18
C PHE A 120 14.42 9.34 -5.01
N GLU A 121 15.49 8.93 -5.64
CA GLU A 121 15.58 7.72 -6.46
C GLU A 121 15.33 6.44 -5.65
N TRP A 122 15.89 6.35 -4.44
CA TRP A 122 15.62 5.24 -3.54
C TRP A 122 14.13 5.10 -3.23
N LEU A 123 13.45 6.23 -2.92
CA LEU A 123 12.02 6.20 -2.66
C LEU A 123 11.21 5.76 -3.88
N LEU A 124 11.55 6.24 -5.07
CA LEU A 124 10.90 5.80 -6.32
C LEU A 124 11.15 4.31 -6.57
N ASN A 125 12.37 3.85 -6.30
CA ASN A 125 12.77 2.47 -6.52
C ASN A 125 11.94 1.49 -5.65
N VAL A 126 11.66 1.85 -4.40
CA VAL A 126 10.78 1.07 -3.52
C VAL A 126 9.31 1.26 -3.90
N ASN A 127 8.82 2.51 -3.87
CA ASN A 127 7.39 2.81 -3.90
C ASN A 127 6.74 2.63 -5.27
N LEU A 128 7.48 2.84 -6.37
CA LEU A 128 6.95 2.80 -7.72
C LEU A 128 7.53 1.63 -8.51
N HIS A 129 8.84 1.56 -8.64
CA HIS A 129 9.47 0.49 -9.42
C HIS A 129 9.27 -0.89 -8.78
N GLY A 130 9.22 -0.99 -7.44
CA GLY A 130 8.87 -2.22 -6.74
C GLY A 130 7.48 -2.74 -7.13
N VAL A 131 6.48 -1.86 -7.16
CA VAL A 131 5.11 -2.19 -7.62
C VAL A 131 5.10 -2.67 -9.07
N ILE A 132 5.82 -1.97 -9.96
CA ILE A 132 5.91 -2.33 -11.38
C ILE A 132 6.60 -3.69 -11.55
N ARG A 133 7.73 -3.93 -10.87
CA ARG A 133 8.48 -5.20 -10.94
C ARG A 133 7.69 -6.38 -10.42
N MET A 134 7.07 -6.25 -9.24
CA MET A 134 6.19 -7.29 -8.68
C MET A 134 5.04 -7.60 -9.64
N THR A 135 4.39 -6.58 -10.17
CA THR A 135 3.30 -6.76 -11.15
C THR A 135 3.79 -7.49 -12.40
N ARG A 136 4.95 -7.07 -12.95
CA ARG A 136 5.55 -7.70 -14.14
C ARG A 136 5.91 -9.16 -13.93
N ALA A 137 6.36 -9.53 -12.74
CA ALA A 137 6.74 -10.89 -12.42
C ALA A 137 5.53 -11.86 -12.34
N PHE A 138 4.38 -11.38 -11.92
CA PHE A 138 3.21 -12.23 -11.66
C PHE A 138 2.06 -12.08 -12.66
N LEU A 139 2.00 -10.98 -13.40
CA LEU A 139 0.94 -10.74 -14.40
C LEU A 139 0.90 -11.81 -15.50
N PRO A 140 2.02 -12.34 -16.05
CA PRO A 140 1.96 -13.40 -17.06
C PRO A 140 1.21 -14.65 -16.58
N TYR A 141 1.41 -15.07 -15.34
CA TYR A 141 0.64 -16.16 -14.74
C TYR A 141 -0.86 -15.83 -14.65
N MET A 142 -1.21 -14.62 -14.22
CA MET A 142 -2.62 -14.20 -14.16
C MET A 142 -3.26 -14.20 -15.55
N LEU A 143 -2.53 -13.75 -16.58
CA LEU A 143 -3.00 -13.78 -17.98
C LEU A 143 -3.20 -15.21 -18.49
N GLN A 144 -2.26 -16.11 -18.21
CA GLN A 144 -2.36 -17.51 -18.59
C GLN A 144 -3.57 -18.21 -17.94
N THR A 145 -3.86 -17.92 -16.68
CA THR A 145 -4.98 -18.49 -15.93
C THR A 145 -6.29 -17.72 -16.11
N ASN A 146 -6.23 -16.55 -16.77
CA ASN A 146 -7.31 -15.58 -16.92
C ASN A 146 -8.04 -15.27 -15.60
N GLN A 147 -7.31 -15.20 -14.50
CA GLN A 147 -7.85 -14.87 -13.18
C GLN A 147 -6.79 -14.22 -12.30
N GLY A 148 -7.19 -13.23 -11.54
CA GLY A 148 -6.26 -12.55 -10.62
C GLY A 148 -6.80 -11.23 -10.11
N HIS A 149 -6.10 -10.67 -9.11
CA HIS A 149 -6.37 -9.33 -8.64
C HIS A 149 -5.08 -8.63 -8.22
N ILE A 150 -4.79 -7.48 -8.76
CA ILE A 150 -3.64 -6.66 -8.42
C ILE A 150 -4.13 -5.45 -7.64
N ILE A 151 -3.65 -5.30 -6.41
CA ILE A 151 -3.98 -4.19 -5.53
C ILE A 151 -2.72 -3.35 -5.30
N ASN A 152 -2.73 -2.11 -5.74
CA ASN A 152 -1.60 -1.19 -5.60
C ASN A 152 -1.92 -0.10 -4.57
N LEU A 153 -1.08 0.00 -3.53
CA LEU A 153 -1.21 1.01 -2.48
C LEU A 153 -0.58 2.33 -2.95
N SER A 154 -1.44 3.23 -3.44
CA SER A 154 -1.11 4.62 -3.65
C SER A 154 -1.20 5.39 -2.31
N SER A 155 -1.77 6.57 -2.30
CA SER A 155 -2.03 7.45 -1.15
C SER A 155 -3.02 8.54 -1.57
N VAL A 156 -3.57 9.28 -0.61
CA VAL A 156 -4.19 10.58 -0.91
C VAL A 156 -3.18 11.57 -1.52
N PHE A 157 -1.87 11.36 -1.30
CA PHE A 157 -0.78 12.08 -1.97
C PHE A 157 -0.53 11.59 -3.41
N GLY A 158 -1.29 10.61 -3.90
CA GLY A 158 -1.47 10.27 -5.31
C GLY A 158 -2.75 10.87 -5.92
N LEU A 159 -3.49 11.69 -5.14
CA LEU A 159 -4.66 12.44 -5.59
C LEU A 159 -4.39 13.95 -5.58
N ALA A 160 -3.58 14.40 -4.64
CA ALA A 160 -3.22 15.80 -4.47
C ALA A 160 -1.71 15.93 -4.27
N GLY A 161 -1.08 16.92 -4.90
CA GLY A 161 0.27 17.34 -4.58
C GLY A 161 0.30 17.98 -3.20
N VAL A 162 1.28 17.61 -2.39
CA VAL A 162 1.43 18.10 -1.02
C VAL A 162 2.83 18.68 -0.84
N GLU A 163 2.88 19.87 -0.26
CA GLU A 163 4.11 20.61 0.02
C GLU A 163 5.11 19.74 0.79
N SER A 164 6.39 19.87 0.46
CA SER A 164 7.49 19.13 1.14
C SER A 164 7.48 17.62 1.01
N ASN A 165 6.70 17.08 0.07
CA ASN A 165 6.55 15.64 -0.18
C ASN A 165 6.70 15.26 -1.65
N THR A 166 7.55 15.98 -2.42
CA THR A 166 7.63 15.84 -3.87
C THR A 166 7.93 14.40 -4.31
N ALA A 167 8.96 13.76 -3.72
CA ALA A 167 9.32 12.37 -4.05
C ALA A 167 8.17 11.39 -3.76
N TYR A 168 7.54 11.53 -2.60
CA TYR A 168 6.43 10.66 -2.20
C TYR A 168 5.21 10.87 -3.11
N CYS A 169 4.82 12.12 -3.36
CA CYS A 169 3.74 12.43 -4.31
C CYS A 169 4.04 11.84 -5.70
N THR A 170 5.25 12.06 -6.23
CA THR A 170 5.66 11.49 -7.53
C THR A 170 5.45 9.99 -7.57
N SER A 171 5.91 9.26 -6.54
CA SER A 171 5.74 7.81 -6.48
C SER A 171 4.28 7.37 -6.43
N LYS A 172 3.44 8.10 -5.67
CA LYS A 172 2.05 7.71 -5.43
C LYS A 172 1.12 8.12 -6.58
N PHE A 173 1.40 9.22 -7.27
CA PHE A 173 0.77 9.54 -8.57
C PHE A 173 1.20 8.52 -9.63
N GLY A 174 2.49 8.15 -9.67
CA GLY A 174 2.98 7.08 -10.56
C GLY A 174 2.23 5.76 -10.38
N ASN A 175 2.04 5.32 -9.13
CA ASN A 175 1.26 4.12 -8.82
C ASN A 175 -0.19 4.23 -9.30
N ARG A 176 -0.81 5.38 -9.14
CA ARG A 176 -2.16 5.62 -9.63
C ARG A 176 -2.19 5.51 -11.16
N GLY A 177 -1.33 6.26 -11.86
CA GLY A 177 -1.27 6.24 -13.32
C GLY A 177 -1.01 4.83 -13.87
N PHE A 178 -0.02 4.12 -13.29
CA PHE A 178 0.26 2.73 -13.64
C PHE A 178 -0.96 1.80 -13.46
N THR A 179 -1.64 1.90 -12.32
CA THR A 179 -2.79 1.03 -12.03
C THR A 179 -3.98 1.34 -12.94
N GLU A 180 -4.26 2.62 -13.21
CA GLU A 180 -5.36 3.05 -14.08
C GLU A 180 -5.10 2.65 -15.54
N SER A 181 -3.84 2.77 -16.03
CA SER A 181 -3.45 2.32 -17.36
C SER A 181 -3.55 0.80 -17.50
N LEU A 182 -2.96 0.06 -16.56
CA LEU A 182 -3.01 -1.40 -16.56
C LEU A 182 -4.46 -1.93 -16.53
N ARG A 183 -5.36 -1.23 -15.85
CA ARG A 183 -6.80 -1.55 -15.87
C ARG A 183 -7.39 -1.53 -17.26
N MET A 184 -7.02 -0.54 -18.08
CA MET A 184 -7.51 -0.43 -19.45
C MET A 184 -6.98 -1.57 -20.32
N GLU A 185 -5.71 -1.96 -20.12
CA GLU A 185 -5.12 -3.09 -20.84
C GLU A 185 -5.77 -4.45 -20.50
N LEU A 186 -6.31 -4.58 -19.28
CA LEU A 186 -6.90 -5.83 -18.78
C LEU A 186 -8.45 -5.86 -18.89
N ILE A 187 -9.08 -4.92 -19.61
CA ILE A 187 -10.53 -4.74 -19.62
C ILE A 187 -11.28 -5.97 -20.12
N ASP A 188 -10.72 -6.67 -21.07
CA ASP A 188 -11.30 -7.88 -21.70
C ASP A 188 -10.86 -9.18 -21.00
N THR A 189 -10.30 -9.09 -19.79
CA THR A 189 -9.86 -10.25 -18.99
C THR A 189 -10.65 -10.36 -17.68
N ASN A 190 -10.52 -11.51 -17.00
CA ASN A 190 -11.03 -11.69 -15.64
C ASN A 190 -10.04 -11.21 -14.56
N ILE A 191 -8.99 -10.47 -14.93
CA ILE A 191 -8.01 -9.92 -14.00
C ILE A 191 -8.46 -8.52 -13.57
N ARG A 192 -8.49 -8.30 -12.27
CA ARG A 192 -8.90 -7.00 -11.70
C ARG A 192 -7.69 -6.20 -11.22
N THR A 193 -7.82 -4.88 -11.27
CA THR A 193 -6.84 -3.97 -10.66
C THR A 193 -7.56 -3.00 -9.72
N THR A 194 -6.97 -2.78 -8.54
CA THR A 194 -7.48 -1.82 -7.56
C THR A 194 -6.40 -0.83 -7.18
N CYS A 195 -6.69 0.46 -7.30
CA CYS A 195 -5.85 1.52 -6.73
C CYS A 195 -6.42 1.96 -5.39
N VAL A 196 -5.62 1.84 -4.33
CA VAL A 196 -6.01 2.24 -2.97
C VAL A 196 -5.34 3.56 -2.61
N HIS A 197 -6.09 4.50 -2.08
CA HIS A 197 -5.64 5.82 -1.65
C HIS A 197 -5.90 6.01 -0.15
N PRO A 198 -5.03 5.50 0.74
CA PRO A 198 -5.14 5.74 2.17
C PRO A 198 -4.86 7.21 2.50
N GLY A 199 -5.67 7.78 3.40
CA GLY A 199 -5.38 9.04 4.09
C GLY A 199 -4.42 8.85 5.25
N GLY A 200 -4.59 9.59 6.33
CA GLY A 200 -3.80 9.44 7.55
C GLY A 200 -4.10 8.11 8.27
N ILE A 201 -3.26 7.10 8.06
CA ILE A 201 -3.36 5.80 8.73
C ILE A 201 -2.30 5.70 9.84
N LYS A 202 -2.70 5.24 11.01
CA LYS A 202 -1.79 4.98 12.14
C LYS A 202 -0.90 3.77 11.81
N THR A 203 0.27 4.03 11.24
CA THR A 203 1.27 3.04 10.86
C THR A 203 2.67 3.50 11.22
N ASN A 204 3.64 2.59 11.16
CA ASN A 204 5.05 2.89 11.41
C ASN A 204 5.78 3.49 10.19
N ILE A 205 5.10 3.89 9.12
CA ILE A 205 5.74 4.38 7.90
C ILE A 205 6.69 5.57 8.15
N THR A 206 6.33 6.44 9.09
CA THR A 206 7.17 7.57 9.50
C THR A 206 8.36 7.15 10.36
N ASN A 207 8.29 6.02 11.08
CA ASN A 207 9.40 5.49 11.88
C ASN A 207 10.50 4.91 11.00
N PHE A 208 10.14 4.40 9.83
CA PHE A 208 11.06 3.89 8.80
C PHE A 208 11.40 4.92 7.73
N SER A 209 10.92 6.18 7.88
CA SER A 209 11.36 7.25 7.01
C SER A 209 12.85 7.50 7.27
N VAL A 210 13.66 7.14 6.29
CA VAL A 210 15.10 7.35 6.37
C VAL A 210 15.34 8.86 6.30
N ALA A 211 16.01 9.39 7.33
CA ALA A 211 16.64 10.70 7.26
C ALA A 211 17.91 10.64 6.35
N ALA A 212 17.88 9.79 5.33
CA ALA A 212 19.01 9.54 4.45
C ALA A 212 19.40 10.83 3.74
N GLY A 213 20.37 11.51 4.29
CA GLY A 213 21.00 12.66 3.65
C GLY A 213 20.15 13.93 3.58
N THR A 214 18.92 13.96 4.14
CA THR A 214 18.16 15.22 4.21
C THR A 214 18.81 16.16 5.23
N ARG A 215 19.00 17.42 4.87
CA ARG A 215 19.49 18.48 5.77
C ARG A 215 18.45 18.84 6.88
N ILE A 216 17.57 17.92 7.17
CA ILE A 216 16.51 18.08 8.18
C ILE A 216 17.08 17.62 9.52
N SER A 217 16.97 18.47 10.54
CA SER A 217 17.44 18.13 11.86
C SER A 217 16.62 16.97 12.47
N LYS A 218 17.20 16.25 13.42
CA LYS A 218 16.51 15.16 14.13
C LYS A 218 15.23 15.66 14.80
N GLU A 219 15.25 16.89 15.30
CA GLU A 219 14.13 17.56 15.95
C GLU A 219 12.98 17.79 14.97
N ALA A 220 13.28 18.36 13.78
CA ALA A 220 12.27 18.60 12.74
C ALA A 220 11.70 17.27 12.19
N HIS A 221 12.51 16.21 12.14
CA HIS A 221 12.04 14.88 11.79
C HIS A 221 11.08 14.32 12.85
N GLN A 222 11.41 14.47 14.14
CA GLN A 222 10.53 14.04 15.24
C GLN A 222 9.22 14.83 15.25
N GLU A 223 9.27 16.14 15.08
CA GLU A 223 8.07 16.97 14.96
C GLU A 223 7.16 16.55 13.78
N SER A 224 7.76 16.14 12.65
CA SER A 224 7.01 15.62 11.50
C SER A 224 6.28 14.33 11.84
N LYS A 225 6.95 13.41 12.58
CA LYS A 225 6.34 12.17 13.08
C LYS A 225 5.16 12.44 14.00
N ASP A 226 5.35 13.33 14.97
CA ASP A 226 4.32 13.65 15.95
C ASP A 226 3.10 14.32 15.30
N ARG A 227 3.34 15.17 14.32
CA ARG A 227 2.29 15.78 13.49
C ARG A 227 1.50 14.74 12.71
N PHE A 228 2.20 13.82 12.06
CA PHE A 228 1.54 12.72 11.32
C PHE A 228 0.73 11.83 12.26
N ALA A 229 1.28 11.45 13.42
CA ALA A 229 0.60 10.62 14.40
C ALA A 229 -0.70 11.26 14.92
N LYS A 230 -0.69 12.60 15.13
CA LYS A 230 -1.89 13.36 15.53
C LYS A 230 -2.94 13.46 14.39
N ALA A 231 -2.50 13.57 13.14
CA ALA A 231 -3.38 13.66 11.98
C ALA A 231 -3.99 12.31 11.58
N ALA A 232 -3.28 11.21 11.83
CA ALA A 232 -3.72 9.87 11.47
C ALA A 232 -4.89 9.40 12.36
N ARG A 233 -6.09 9.29 11.78
CA ARG A 233 -7.31 8.90 12.49
C ARG A 233 -7.72 7.46 12.27
N THR A 234 -7.37 6.87 11.14
CA THR A 234 -7.73 5.49 10.78
C THR A 234 -6.66 4.52 11.30
N THR A 235 -7.08 3.43 11.96
CA THR A 235 -6.15 2.37 12.38
C THR A 235 -5.73 1.50 11.20
N ALA A 236 -4.55 0.87 11.30
CA ALA A 236 -4.07 -0.08 10.30
C ALA A 236 -5.06 -1.24 10.08
N GLY A 237 -5.62 -1.80 11.16
CA GLY A 237 -6.61 -2.88 11.08
C GLY A 237 -7.90 -2.46 10.38
N SER A 238 -8.41 -1.23 10.64
CA SER A 238 -9.58 -0.71 9.94
C SER A 238 -9.30 -0.46 8.44
N ALA A 239 -8.11 0.01 8.11
CA ALA A 239 -7.70 0.20 6.72
C ALA A 239 -7.56 -1.15 6.00
N ALA A 240 -6.91 -2.14 6.62
CA ALA A 240 -6.78 -3.50 6.11
C ALA A 240 -8.15 -4.12 5.81
N LYS A 241 -9.10 -4.04 6.75
CA LYS A 241 -10.47 -4.53 6.54
C LYS A 241 -11.15 -3.90 5.32
N GLN A 242 -10.99 -2.59 5.11
CA GLN A 242 -11.56 -1.91 3.95
C GLN A 242 -10.87 -2.35 2.65
N ILE A 243 -9.56 -2.58 2.66
CA ILE A 243 -8.81 -3.07 1.49
C ILE A 243 -9.26 -4.49 1.13
N LEU A 244 -9.34 -5.39 2.10
CA LEU A 244 -9.80 -6.76 1.88
C LEU A 244 -11.25 -6.81 1.37
N HIS A 245 -12.15 -6.03 1.95
CA HIS A 245 -13.51 -5.89 1.45
C HIS A 245 -13.58 -5.33 0.02
N CYS A 246 -12.64 -4.46 -0.36
CA CYS A 246 -12.53 -3.95 -1.71
C CYS A 246 -12.16 -5.07 -2.71
N VAL A 247 -11.31 -6.01 -2.29
CA VAL A 247 -10.97 -7.22 -3.08
C VAL A 247 -12.20 -8.12 -3.25
N GLU A 248 -12.94 -8.36 -2.18
CA GLU A 248 -14.17 -9.18 -2.21
C GLU A 248 -15.23 -8.62 -3.15
N THR A 249 -15.43 -7.30 -3.09
CA THR A 249 -16.44 -6.61 -3.90
C THR A 249 -15.96 -6.22 -5.31
N GLY A 250 -14.67 -6.42 -5.61
CA GLY A 250 -14.07 -6.10 -6.90
C GLY A 250 -14.03 -4.60 -7.22
N LYS A 251 -14.05 -3.74 -6.19
CA LYS A 251 -13.92 -2.29 -6.37
C LYS A 251 -12.56 -1.94 -6.97
N GLN A 252 -12.55 -1.14 -8.01
CA GLN A 252 -11.33 -0.78 -8.73
C GLN A 252 -10.61 0.45 -8.13
N ARG A 253 -11.25 1.16 -7.20
CA ARG A 253 -10.71 2.35 -6.53
C ARG A 253 -11.26 2.45 -5.11
N LEU A 254 -10.35 2.70 -4.15
CA LEU A 254 -10.70 2.86 -2.74
C LEU A 254 -9.99 4.09 -2.18
N VAL A 255 -10.73 5.01 -1.58
CA VAL A 255 -10.20 6.13 -0.78
C VAL A 255 -10.57 5.89 0.67
N ILE A 256 -9.55 5.83 1.54
CA ILE A 256 -9.71 5.55 2.97
C ILE A 256 -9.50 6.83 3.77
N GLY A 257 -10.38 7.07 4.74
CA GLY A 257 -10.37 8.23 5.61
C GLY A 257 -11.22 9.40 5.10
N SER A 258 -11.73 10.21 6.04
CA SER A 258 -12.50 11.41 5.71
C SER A 258 -11.65 12.50 5.07
N ASP A 259 -10.40 12.62 5.51
CA ASP A 259 -9.36 13.48 4.94
C ASP A 259 -9.10 13.15 3.46
N GLY A 260 -8.99 11.84 3.17
CA GLY A 260 -8.81 11.37 1.80
C GLY A 260 -10.00 11.67 0.91
N LYS A 261 -11.22 11.43 1.40
CA LYS A 261 -12.45 11.74 0.65
C LYS A 261 -12.60 13.24 0.38
N PHE A 262 -12.24 14.08 1.33
CA PHE A 262 -12.22 15.53 1.15
C PHE A 262 -11.22 15.95 0.08
N LEU A 263 -9.97 15.47 0.16
CA LEU A 263 -8.94 15.74 -0.85
C LEU A 263 -9.35 15.27 -2.24
N ASP A 264 -9.91 14.06 -2.36
CA ASP A 264 -10.41 13.55 -3.64
C ASP A 264 -11.49 14.45 -4.25
N GLY A 265 -12.44 14.90 -3.44
CA GLY A 265 -13.51 15.80 -3.89
C GLY A 265 -12.98 17.16 -4.34
N ILE A 266 -12.14 17.80 -3.52
CA ILE A 266 -11.64 19.15 -3.83
C ILE A 266 -10.71 19.17 -5.05
N THR A 267 -9.86 18.15 -5.23
CA THR A 267 -8.96 18.09 -6.40
C THR A 267 -9.71 17.86 -7.71
N ARG A 268 -10.86 17.20 -7.68
CA ARG A 268 -11.71 16.98 -8.86
C ARG A 268 -12.49 18.24 -9.25
N LEU A 269 -13.02 18.95 -8.25
CA LEU A 269 -13.82 20.16 -8.47
C LEU A 269 -12.94 21.38 -8.77
N PHE A 270 -11.76 21.45 -8.16
CA PHE A 270 -10.87 22.59 -8.23
C PHE A 270 -9.42 22.17 -8.54
N PRO A 271 -9.13 21.67 -9.74
CA PRO A 271 -7.89 20.94 -10.06
C PRO A 271 -6.62 21.79 -9.92
N VAL A 272 -6.73 23.11 -9.90
CA VAL A 272 -5.60 24.03 -9.72
C VAL A 272 -5.69 24.76 -8.37
N SER A 273 -6.84 25.33 -8.04
CA SER A 273 -6.99 26.19 -6.86
C SER A 273 -7.06 25.43 -5.53
N TYR A 274 -7.25 24.10 -5.55
CA TYR A 274 -7.18 23.28 -4.33
C TYR A 274 -5.88 23.49 -3.56
N THR A 275 -4.78 23.79 -4.26
CA THR A 275 -3.46 23.99 -3.64
C THR A 275 -3.48 25.09 -2.60
N LYS A 276 -4.18 26.22 -2.84
CA LYS A 276 -4.32 27.32 -1.89
C LYS A 276 -5.06 26.89 -0.62
N VAL A 277 -6.11 26.09 -0.78
CA VAL A 277 -6.92 25.57 0.33
C VAL A 277 -6.09 24.57 1.16
N VAL A 278 -5.44 23.62 0.50
CA VAL A 278 -4.64 22.58 1.17
C VAL A 278 -3.46 23.20 1.91
N VAL A 279 -2.69 24.08 1.26
CA VAL A 279 -1.57 24.78 1.90
C VAL A 279 -2.07 25.62 3.08
N GLY A 280 -3.16 26.37 2.92
CA GLY A 280 -3.74 27.16 4.01
C GLY A 280 -4.15 26.34 5.22
N LEU A 281 -4.79 25.18 4.98
CA LEU A 281 -5.15 24.24 6.05
C LEU A 281 -3.92 23.64 6.74
N MET A 282 -2.91 23.25 5.96
CA MET A 282 -1.65 22.71 6.49
C MET A 282 -0.91 23.75 7.33
N HIS A 283 -0.73 24.96 6.82
CA HIS A 283 -0.06 26.03 7.57
C HIS A 283 -0.82 26.44 8.84
N LYS A 284 -2.15 26.42 8.81
CA LYS A 284 -2.98 26.67 10.00
C LYS A 284 -2.82 25.56 11.05
N SER A 285 -2.73 24.31 10.60
CA SER A 285 -2.66 23.14 11.50
C SER A 285 -1.25 22.85 12.01
N PHE A 286 -0.23 23.14 11.21
CA PHE A 286 1.15 22.70 11.43
C PHE A 286 2.20 23.82 11.39
N GLY A 287 1.77 25.07 11.18
CA GLY A 287 2.66 26.21 10.95
C GLY A 287 3.22 26.23 9.52
N ASN A 288 3.71 27.39 9.10
CA ASN A 288 4.39 27.52 7.81
C ASN A 288 5.86 27.07 7.95
N PRO A 289 6.27 25.95 7.32
CA PRO A 289 7.64 25.43 7.44
C PRO A 289 8.69 26.34 6.80
N TYR A 290 8.26 27.35 6.00
CA TYR A 290 9.12 28.30 5.29
C TYR A 290 8.96 29.73 5.80
N ALA A 291 8.21 29.95 6.86
CA ALA A 291 8.19 31.27 7.50
C ALA A 291 9.62 31.61 7.93
N LYS A 292 10.15 32.73 7.43
CA LYS A 292 11.43 33.25 7.91
C LYS A 292 11.31 33.46 9.43
N LYS A 293 12.15 32.79 10.18
CA LYS A 293 12.37 33.12 11.61
C LYS A 293 13.04 34.45 11.72
#